data_b06e5419e8c76cc264e667cd6901315c
#
_entry.id   b06e5419e8c76cc264e667cd6901315c
#
_cell.length_a   1.000
_cell.length_b   1.000
_cell.length_c   1.000
_cell.angle_alpha   90.00
_cell.angle_beta   90.00
_cell.angle_gamma   90.00
#
_symmetry.space_group_name_H-M   'P 1'
#
loop_
_entity.id
_entity.type
_entity.pdbx_description
1 polymer ?
#
loop_
_entity_poly.entity_id
_entity_poly.type
_entity_poly.pdbx_seq_one_letter_code
_entity_poly.pdbx_strand_id
1 'polypeptide(L)' 'DPQSEYRYVSEGSALPMVWTCDGEGYPVRADATYELRVYKEHKVTGERTLVRTTSYRSRYEVLYAE' A
#
# COMPACT_ATOMS: atom_id res chain seq x y z
N ASP A 1 -9.29 3.39 -23.55
CA ASP A 1 -9.50 3.36 -25.00
C ASP A 1 -9.31 1.94 -25.52
N PRO A 2 -10.37 1.32 -26.07
CA PRO A 2 -10.26 -0.06 -26.55
C PRO A 2 -9.31 -0.23 -27.75
N GLN A 3 -8.97 0.86 -28.40
CA GLN A 3 -8.02 0.81 -29.52
C GLN A 3 -6.57 1.04 -29.10
N SER A 4 -6.35 1.35 -27.82
CA SER A 4 -5.00 1.53 -27.31
C SER A 4 -4.24 0.20 -27.26
N GLU A 5 -2.96 0.23 -27.56
CA GLU A 5 -2.07 -0.94 -27.42
C GLU A 5 -1.70 -1.22 -25.97
N TYR A 6 -2.06 -0.32 -25.05
CA TYR A 6 -1.70 -0.38 -23.65
C TYR A 6 -2.94 -0.45 -22.77
N ARG A 7 -2.74 -1.01 -21.59
CA ARG A 7 -3.75 -1.00 -20.53
C ARG A 7 -3.05 -0.68 -19.21
N TYR A 8 -3.82 -0.23 -18.22
CA TYR A 8 -3.29 0.03 -16.89
C TYR A 8 -3.58 -1.15 -15.98
N VAL A 9 -2.56 -1.57 -15.25
CA VAL A 9 -2.65 -2.66 -14.28
C VAL A 9 -2.22 -2.12 -12.92
N SER A 10 -3.01 -2.41 -11.90
CA SER A 10 -2.73 -1.98 -10.54
C SER A 10 -2.34 -3.17 -9.68
N GLU A 11 -1.29 -3.00 -8.88
CA GLU A 11 -0.87 -3.99 -7.90
C GLU A 11 -0.74 -3.31 -6.54
N GLY A 12 -1.31 -3.91 -5.53
CA GLY A 12 -1.24 -3.39 -4.18
C GLY A 12 -0.62 -4.38 -3.22
N SER A 13 0.08 -3.85 -2.23
CA SER A 13 0.65 -4.67 -1.17
C SER A 13 0.58 -3.95 0.17
N ALA A 14 0.30 -4.71 1.22
CA ALA A 14 0.33 -4.19 2.58
C ALA A 14 1.71 -4.48 3.16
N LEU A 15 2.35 -3.45 3.70
CA LEU A 15 3.59 -3.62 4.43
C LEU A 15 3.28 -4.10 5.85
N PRO A 16 4.24 -4.74 6.55
CA PRO A 16 4.01 -5.16 7.92
C PRO A 16 3.60 -3.99 8.80
N MET A 17 2.59 -4.23 9.65
CA MET A 17 2.13 -3.23 10.60
C MET A 17 3.19 -3.00 11.66
N VAL A 18 3.48 -1.73 11.95
CA VAL A 18 4.46 -1.36 12.98
C VAL A 18 3.73 -0.96 14.24
N TRP A 19 4.04 -1.65 15.34
CA TRP A 19 3.48 -1.37 16.65
C TRP A 19 4.46 -0.55 17.48
N THR A 20 3.94 0.45 18.18
CA THR A 20 4.70 1.22 19.16
C THR A 20 4.15 0.87 20.53
N CYS A 21 5.05 0.58 21.47
CA CYS A 21 4.68 0.21 22.84
C CYS A 21 5.11 1.29 23.82
N ASP A 22 4.40 1.33 24.96
CA ASP A 22 4.78 2.23 26.04
C ASP A 22 5.94 1.65 26.87
N GLY A 23 6.32 2.33 27.96
CA GLY A 23 7.42 1.90 28.81
C GLY A 23 7.19 0.58 29.54
N GLU A 24 5.95 0.11 29.60
CA GLU A 24 5.61 -1.17 30.23
C GLU A 24 5.46 -2.30 29.20
N GLY A 25 5.61 -1.99 27.91
CA GLY A 25 5.52 -2.97 26.86
C GLY A 25 4.12 -3.15 26.28
N TYR A 26 3.15 -2.33 26.65
CA TYR A 26 1.80 -2.40 26.09
C TYR A 26 1.73 -1.67 24.74
N PRO A 27 1.09 -2.24 23.74
CA PRO A 27 0.95 -1.55 22.47
C PRO A 27 0.03 -0.33 22.60
N VAL A 28 0.49 0.83 22.15
CA VAL A 28 -0.27 2.08 22.22
C VAL A 28 -0.58 2.67 20.86
N ARG A 29 0.13 2.26 19.83
CA ARG A 29 -0.10 2.79 18.51
C ARG A 29 0.27 1.73 17.46
N ALA A 30 -0.47 1.71 16.37
CA ALA A 30 -0.14 0.90 15.22
C ALA A 30 -0.12 1.77 13.97
N ASP A 31 0.91 1.63 13.17
CA ASP A 31 1.03 2.29 11.87
C ASP A 31 0.95 1.23 10.78
N ALA A 32 -0.02 1.38 9.89
CA ALA A 32 -0.21 0.50 8.76
C ALA A 32 0.07 1.26 7.46
N THR A 33 0.78 0.63 6.54
CA THR A 33 1.09 1.21 5.25
C THR A 33 0.66 0.27 4.15
N TYR A 34 0.00 0.84 3.14
CA TYR A 34 -0.41 0.12 1.95
C TYR A 34 0.17 0.85 0.74
N GLU A 35 0.77 0.10 -0.16
CA GLU A 35 1.40 0.66 -1.36
C GLU A 35 0.65 0.17 -2.59
N LEU A 36 0.30 1.11 -3.47
CA LEU A 36 -0.36 0.83 -4.73
C LEU A 36 0.57 1.26 -5.87
N ARG A 37 0.85 0.34 -6.76
CA ARG A 37 1.64 0.60 -7.95
C ARG A 37 0.77 0.46 -9.18
N VAL A 38 0.88 1.42 -10.09
CA VAL A 38 0.13 1.41 -11.35
C VAL A 38 1.13 1.26 -12.48
N TYR A 39 0.89 0.26 -13.33
CA TYR A 39 1.74 -0.05 -14.48
C TYR A 39 0.98 0.18 -15.77
N LYS A 40 1.71 0.59 -16.79
CA LYS A 40 1.24 0.61 -18.16
C LYS A 40 1.75 -0.66 -18.82
N GLU A 41 0.85 -1.52 -19.27
CA GLU A 41 1.21 -2.81 -19.83
C GLU A 41 0.84 -2.87 -21.32
N HIS A 42 1.78 -3.33 -22.14
CA HIS A 42 1.51 -3.54 -23.55
C HIS A 42 0.68 -4.80 -23.71
N LYS A 43 -0.44 -4.69 -24.44
CA LYS A 43 -1.42 -5.78 -24.56
C LYS A 43 -0.89 -7.02 -25.29
N VAL A 44 0.08 -6.83 -26.17
CA VAL A 44 0.62 -7.91 -26.99
C VAL A 44 1.87 -8.51 -26.37
N THR A 45 2.85 -7.67 -25.99
CA THR A 45 4.14 -8.14 -25.48
C THR A 45 4.13 -8.42 -24.00
N GLY A 46 3.18 -7.85 -23.25
CA GLY A 46 3.14 -7.97 -21.80
C GLY A 46 4.16 -7.10 -21.07
N GLU A 47 4.91 -6.29 -21.78
CA GLU A 47 5.89 -5.41 -21.17
C GLU A 47 5.22 -4.36 -20.29
N ARG A 48 5.72 -4.22 -19.06
CA ARG A 48 5.18 -3.29 -18.07
C ARG A 48 6.15 -2.17 -17.77
N THR A 49 5.60 -0.96 -17.60
CA THR A 49 6.35 0.21 -17.18
C THR A 49 5.65 0.80 -15.98
N LEU A 50 6.39 1.05 -14.90
CA LEU A 50 5.85 1.69 -13.71
C LEU A 50 5.50 3.14 -14.03
N VAL A 51 4.22 3.49 -13.84
CA VAL A 51 3.72 4.84 -14.12
C VAL A 51 3.62 5.65 -12.84
N ARG A 52 3.16 5.02 -11.76
CA ARG A 52 2.85 5.73 -10.52
C ARG A 52 2.92 4.79 -9.32
N THR A 53 3.43 5.31 -8.21
CA THR A 53 3.38 4.64 -6.92
C THR A 53 2.68 5.56 -5.92
N THR A 54 1.70 5.03 -5.21
CA THR A 54 0.97 5.77 -4.18
C THR A 54 1.05 4.99 -2.89
N SER A 55 1.35 5.69 -1.80
CA SER A 55 1.39 5.08 -0.47
C SER A 55 0.26 5.63 0.39
N TYR A 56 -0.42 4.75 1.08
CA TYR A 56 -1.49 5.08 2.01
C TYR A 56 -1.06 4.68 3.40
N ARG A 57 -1.24 5.59 4.37
CA ARG A 57 -0.91 5.32 5.76
C ARG A 57 -2.15 5.45 6.63
N SER A 58 -2.28 4.51 7.56
CA SER A 58 -3.31 4.55 8.57
C SER A 58 -2.66 4.42 9.94
N ARG A 59 -3.12 5.22 10.87
CA ARG A 59 -2.61 5.18 12.24
C ARG A 59 -3.75 4.85 13.18
N TYR A 60 -3.53 3.90 14.06
CA TYR A 60 -4.49 3.48 15.07
C TYR A 60 -3.89 3.72 16.44
N GLU A 61 -4.68 4.26 17.35
CA GLU A 61 -4.29 4.45 18.74
C GLU A 61 -5.08 3.49 19.61
N VAL A 62 -4.40 2.91 20.59
CA VAL A 62 -5.02 1.98 21.53
C VAL A 62 -5.22 2.71 22.86
N LEU A 63 -6.47 2.74 23.30
CA LEU A 63 -6.83 3.33 24.59
C LEU A 63 -7.21 2.21 25.53
N TYR A 64 -6.56 2.19 26.69
CA TYR A 64 -6.84 1.19 27.73
C TYR A 64 -7.82 1.77 28.74
N ALA A 65 -8.87 1.01 29.02
CA ALA A 65 -9.81 1.37 30.08
C ALA A 65 -9.19 1.08 31.46
N GLU A 66 -9.42 1.98 32.38
CA GLU A 66 -8.98 1.80 33.76
C GLU A 66 -10.06 1.16 34.62
#